data_7edf4b945125f795de43b064e90ea456
#
_entry.id   7edf4b945125f795de43b064e90ea456
#
_cell.length_a   1.000
_cell.length_b   1.000
_cell.length_c   1.000
_cell.angle_alpha   90.00
_cell.angle_beta   90.00
_cell.angle_gamma   90.00
#
_symmetry.space_group_name_H-M   'P 1'
#
loop_
_entity.id
_entity.type
_entity.pdbx_description
1 polymer ?
#
loop_
_entity_poly.entity_id
_entity_poly.type
_entity_poly.pdbx_seq_one_letter_code
_entity_poly.pdbx_strand_id
1 'polypeptide(L)'
;RQSLIGHFLSATNGAAVARGTSWLLNSIGSVVLPENLSIIEDPYRPRVSSSRPFDAEGLETKIRKIVDNGILCDWTTDLSSSRKLDLKSTGNATRGIGSIPMPSNWNISLTDGTKSQSELLKDMGCGILVTSMIGSAINPNTGDYSRGASGFWVENGEVQYPISELTIAGNLSHMLRTIIPANDARQYISRVVPSLLIDGITIAGS
;
A
#
# COMPACT_ATOMS: atom_id res chain seq x y z
N ARG A 1 5.26 3.64 -6.08
CA ARG A 1 5.36 3.23 -4.66
C ARG A 1 4.06 3.44 -3.89
N GLN A 2 3.54 4.66 -3.75
CA GLN A 2 2.30 4.93 -2.98
C GLN A 2 1.08 4.19 -3.54
N SER A 3 0.99 3.99 -4.85
CA SER A 3 -0.10 3.26 -5.49
C SER A 3 -0.15 1.79 -5.06
N LEU A 4 0.99 1.09 -4.99
CA LEU A 4 1.04 -0.32 -4.58
C LEU A 4 0.54 -0.50 -3.15
N ILE A 5 1.06 0.30 -2.20
CA ILE A 5 0.58 0.29 -0.82
C ILE A 5 -0.88 0.74 -0.74
N GLY A 6 -1.32 1.65 -1.60
CA GLY A 6 -2.73 2.05 -1.72
C GLY A 6 -3.66 0.89 -2.07
N HIS A 7 -3.25 -0.02 -2.97
CA HIS A 7 -4.03 -1.22 -3.30
C HIS A 7 -4.07 -2.21 -2.13
N PHE A 8 -2.96 -2.38 -1.41
CA PHE A 8 -2.94 -3.16 -0.18
C PHE A 8 -3.92 -2.59 0.86
N LEU A 9 -3.87 -1.29 1.13
CA LEU A 9 -4.80 -0.64 2.07
C LEU A 9 -6.27 -0.72 1.63
N SER A 10 -6.54 -0.73 0.32
CA SER A 10 -7.88 -0.96 -0.20
C SER A 10 -8.37 -2.39 0.07
N ALA A 11 -7.48 -3.38 0.01
CA ALA A 11 -7.80 -4.76 0.35
C ALA A 11 -8.00 -4.99 1.86
N THR A 12 -7.37 -4.16 2.73
CA THR A 12 -7.61 -4.20 4.19
C THR A 12 -8.84 -3.38 4.62
N ASN A 13 -9.57 -2.77 3.69
CA ASN A 13 -10.77 -1.99 3.97
C ASN A 13 -11.91 -2.90 4.47
N GLY A 14 -12.38 -2.70 5.68
CA GLY A 14 -13.41 -3.51 6.34
C GLY A 14 -14.73 -3.59 5.58
N ALA A 15 -15.12 -2.55 4.84
CA ALA A 15 -16.31 -2.61 4.01
C ALA A 15 -16.13 -3.51 2.78
N ALA A 16 -14.93 -3.58 2.19
CA ALA A 16 -14.62 -4.52 1.12
C ALA A 16 -14.57 -5.97 1.65
N VAL A 17 -13.92 -6.17 2.79
CA VAL A 17 -13.86 -7.46 3.48
C VAL A 17 -15.26 -7.97 3.84
N ALA A 18 -16.13 -7.12 4.42
CA ALA A 18 -17.50 -7.47 4.77
C ALA A 18 -18.40 -7.80 3.56
N ARG A 19 -18.05 -7.36 2.36
CA ARG A 19 -18.71 -7.74 1.09
C ARG A 19 -18.10 -8.97 0.44
N GLY A 20 -17.03 -9.52 0.96
CA GLY A 20 -16.30 -10.62 0.33
C GLY A 20 -15.47 -10.20 -0.90
N THR A 21 -15.18 -8.91 -1.05
CA THR A 21 -14.46 -8.35 -2.22
C THR A 21 -13.05 -7.91 -1.85
N SER A 22 -12.26 -8.82 -1.33
CA SER A 22 -10.85 -8.57 -0.98
C SER A 22 -10.01 -9.84 -1.17
N TRP A 23 -8.86 -9.70 -1.81
CA TRP A 23 -7.87 -10.78 -1.91
C TRP A 23 -7.16 -11.10 -0.56
N LEU A 24 -7.45 -10.30 0.50
CA LEU A 24 -6.94 -10.52 1.86
C LEU A 24 -8.00 -11.08 2.82
N LEU A 25 -9.15 -11.57 2.36
CA LEU A 25 -10.30 -11.98 3.18
C LEU A 25 -9.91 -12.85 4.34
N ASN A 26 -9.12 -13.69 4.47
CA ASN A 26 -8.80 -14.54 5.62
C ASN A 26 -7.32 -14.40 6.05
N SER A 27 -6.76 -13.20 5.86
CA SER A 27 -5.32 -12.98 5.99
C SER A 27 -4.89 -12.36 7.31
N ILE A 28 -5.80 -12.08 8.25
CA ILE A 28 -5.39 -11.66 9.60
C ILE A 28 -4.54 -12.76 10.24
N GLY A 29 -3.40 -12.39 10.80
CA GLY A 29 -2.40 -13.31 11.35
C GLY A 29 -1.50 -13.96 10.31
N SER A 30 -1.71 -13.69 9.02
CA SER A 30 -0.86 -14.24 7.94
C SER A 30 0.25 -13.26 7.54
N VAL A 31 1.35 -13.81 7.02
CA VAL A 31 2.45 -13.03 6.45
C VAL A 31 2.01 -12.43 5.12
N VAL A 32 2.04 -11.11 5.02
CA VAL A 32 1.65 -10.32 3.83
C VAL A 32 2.77 -9.44 3.29
N LEU A 33 3.78 -9.15 4.11
CA LEU A 33 5.00 -8.41 3.78
C LEU A 33 6.22 -9.18 4.30
N PRO A 34 7.45 -8.82 3.90
CA PRO A 34 8.67 -9.30 4.56
C PRO A 34 8.66 -9.05 6.08
N GLU A 35 9.23 -9.96 6.85
CA GLU A 35 9.19 -9.96 8.33
C GLU A 35 9.75 -8.68 8.99
N ASN A 36 10.65 -7.97 8.32
CA ASN A 36 11.23 -6.73 8.86
C ASN A 36 10.40 -5.49 8.53
N LEU A 37 9.25 -5.62 7.84
CA LEU A 37 8.43 -4.50 7.40
C LEU A 37 7.13 -4.40 8.21
N SER A 38 6.81 -3.18 8.58
CA SER A 38 5.54 -2.84 9.24
C SER A 38 4.85 -1.69 8.51
N ILE A 39 3.51 -1.70 8.53
CA ILE A 39 2.69 -0.56 8.11
C ILE A 39 2.02 0.00 9.36
N ILE A 40 2.37 1.24 9.70
CA ILE A 40 1.88 1.94 10.89
C ILE A 40 0.94 3.06 10.43
N GLU A 41 -0.21 3.16 11.09
CA GLU A 41 -1.12 4.29 10.99
C GLU A 41 -0.97 5.17 12.21
N ASP A 42 -0.71 6.48 12.00
CA ASP A 42 -0.59 7.48 13.06
C ASP A 42 -1.47 8.71 12.74
N PRO A 43 -2.65 8.81 13.39
CA PRO A 43 -3.56 9.93 13.20
C PRO A 43 -3.12 11.23 13.89
N TYR A 44 -2.01 11.25 14.61
CA TYR A 44 -1.60 12.40 15.44
C TYR A 44 -0.36 13.14 14.92
N ARG A 45 0.09 12.83 13.71
CA ARG A 45 1.27 13.50 13.12
C ARG A 45 0.99 14.99 12.94
N PRO A 46 1.77 15.88 13.56
CA PRO A 46 1.52 17.31 13.51
C PRO A 46 1.71 17.87 12.08
N ARG A 47 0.79 18.76 11.67
CA ARG A 47 0.81 19.44 10.35
C ARG A 47 0.71 18.52 9.15
N VAL A 48 0.16 17.31 9.31
CA VAL A 48 -0.11 16.38 8.21
C VAL A 48 -1.61 16.31 7.96
N SER A 49 -2.02 16.35 6.70
CA SER A 49 -3.42 16.57 6.27
C SER A 49 -4.42 15.54 6.76
N SER A 50 -4.00 14.29 7.01
CA SER A 50 -4.89 13.21 7.46
C SER A 50 -4.90 13.02 8.98
N SER A 51 -4.31 13.95 9.75
CA SER A 51 -4.31 13.89 11.22
C SER A 51 -5.64 14.35 11.80
N ARG A 52 -6.14 13.61 12.79
CA ARG A 52 -7.38 13.91 13.50
C ARG A 52 -7.49 13.16 14.82
N PRO A 53 -8.10 13.75 15.87
CA PRO A 53 -8.26 13.10 17.17
C PRO A 53 -9.48 12.15 17.22
N PHE A 54 -10.45 12.29 16.32
CA PHE A 54 -11.65 11.46 16.22
C PHE A 54 -12.07 11.31 14.75
N ASP A 55 -12.76 10.25 14.45
CA ASP A 55 -13.27 9.94 13.13
C ASP A 55 -14.64 10.61 12.83
N ALA A 56 -15.24 10.33 11.67
CA ALA A 56 -16.51 10.90 11.26
C ALA A 56 -17.73 10.32 12.01
N GLU A 57 -17.55 9.29 12.83
CA GLU A 57 -18.55 8.71 13.72
C GLU A 57 -18.35 9.13 15.19
N GLY A 58 -17.35 10.01 15.46
CA GLY A 58 -17.05 10.51 16.79
C GLY A 58 -16.20 9.56 17.64
N LEU A 59 -15.67 8.50 17.06
CA LEU A 59 -14.77 7.58 17.75
C LEU A 59 -13.35 8.12 17.79
N GLU A 60 -12.67 7.90 18.93
CA GLU A 60 -11.24 8.20 19.08
C GLU A 60 -10.40 7.44 18.08
N THR A 61 -9.54 8.16 17.37
CA THR A 61 -8.53 7.55 16.51
C THR A 61 -7.34 7.05 17.33
N LYS A 62 -6.58 6.08 16.82
CA LYS A 62 -5.44 5.48 17.56
C LYS A 62 -4.27 5.21 16.63
N ILE A 63 -3.07 5.32 17.19
CA ILE A 63 -1.88 4.77 16.54
C ILE A 63 -2.05 3.25 16.54
N ARG A 64 -1.93 2.63 15.37
CA ARG A 64 -2.04 1.18 15.23
C ARG A 64 -1.09 0.65 14.16
N LYS A 65 -0.74 -0.61 14.27
CA LYS A 65 -0.04 -1.36 13.23
C LYS A 65 -1.08 -2.10 12.39
N ILE A 66 -1.17 -1.77 11.12
CA ILE A 66 -1.97 -2.54 10.14
C ILE A 66 -1.22 -3.82 9.81
N VAL A 67 0.10 -3.71 9.65
CA VAL A 67 1.02 -4.84 9.52
C VAL A 67 2.12 -4.67 10.54
N ASP A 68 2.42 -5.72 11.30
CA ASP A 68 3.53 -5.77 12.25
C ASP A 68 4.49 -6.89 11.87
N ASN A 69 5.74 -6.54 11.59
CA ASN A 69 6.78 -7.50 11.19
C ASN A 69 6.28 -8.51 10.13
N GLY A 70 5.70 -7.97 9.06
CA GLY A 70 5.18 -8.74 7.93
C GLY A 70 3.79 -9.34 8.13
N ILE A 71 3.25 -9.38 9.34
CA ILE A 71 1.98 -10.03 9.68
C ILE A 71 0.84 -9.01 9.65
N LEU A 72 -0.26 -9.32 8.94
CA LEU A 72 -1.47 -8.51 8.94
C LEU A 72 -2.17 -8.61 10.31
N CYS A 73 -2.32 -7.46 11.00
CA CYS A 73 -2.87 -7.42 12.34
C CYS A 73 -4.38 -7.18 12.38
N ASP A 74 -4.90 -6.32 11.49
CA ASP A 74 -6.29 -5.88 11.58
C ASP A 74 -6.81 -5.29 10.26
N TRP A 75 -8.14 -5.23 10.13
CA TRP A 75 -8.83 -4.48 9.09
C TRP A 75 -9.01 -3.01 9.48
N THR A 76 -9.14 -2.14 8.48
CA THR A 76 -9.54 -0.74 8.70
C THR A 76 -11.07 -0.66 8.68
N THR A 77 -11.70 -0.39 9.83
CA THR A 77 -13.16 -0.48 10.00
C THR A 77 -13.80 0.83 10.49
N ASP A 78 -15.04 1.05 10.05
CA ASP A 78 -16.03 1.94 10.65
C ASP A 78 -17.02 1.14 11.52
N LEU A 79 -18.01 1.76 12.12
CA LEU A 79 -19.03 1.07 12.93
C LEU A 79 -19.88 0.09 12.10
N SER A 80 -20.15 0.40 10.84
CA SER A 80 -20.95 -0.48 9.98
C SER A 80 -20.22 -1.75 9.61
N SER A 81 -19.00 -1.63 9.14
CA SER A 81 -18.18 -2.80 8.75
C SER A 81 -17.73 -3.61 9.96
N SER A 82 -17.40 -2.96 11.08
CA SER A 82 -17.01 -3.67 12.30
C SER A 82 -18.14 -4.56 12.85
N ARG A 83 -19.39 -4.07 12.85
CA ARG A 83 -20.56 -4.88 13.25
C ARG A 83 -20.77 -6.09 12.33
N LYS A 84 -20.60 -5.92 11.01
CA LYS A 84 -20.72 -7.02 10.04
C LYS A 84 -19.65 -8.09 10.18
N LEU A 85 -18.46 -7.68 10.64
CA LEU A 85 -17.29 -8.56 10.82
C LEU A 85 -17.17 -9.09 12.26
N ASP A 86 -18.08 -8.71 13.16
CA ASP A 86 -18.03 -9.00 14.61
C ASP A 86 -16.71 -8.55 15.25
N LEU A 87 -16.28 -7.32 14.91
CA LEU A 87 -15.06 -6.69 15.38
C LEU A 87 -15.35 -5.36 16.10
N LYS A 88 -14.36 -4.82 16.80
CA LYS A 88 -14.40 -3.44 17.27
C LYS A 88 -14.03 -2.49 16.14
N SER A 89 -14.69 -1.32 16.07
CA SER A 89 -14.30 -0.26 15.14
C SER A 89 -12.89 0.24 15.45
N THR A 90 -12.13 0.48 14.40
CA THR A 90 -10.75 1.02 14.51
C THR A 90 -10.72 2.57 14.59
N GLY A 91 -11.87 3.25 14.57
CA GLY A 91 -11.94 4.72 14.56
C GLY A 91 -11.46 5.30 13.23
N ASN A 92 -11.87 4.68 12.15
CA ASN A 92 -11.39 4.99 10.79
C ASN A 92 -12.52 5.45 9.85
N ALA A 93 -13.65 5.92 10.38
CA ALA A 93 -14.72 6.40 9.53
C ALA A 93 -14.40 7.75 8.89
N THR A 94 -14.60 7.86 7.59
CA THR A 94 -14.63 9.14 6.85
C THR A 94 -15.99 9.32 6.20
N ARG A 95 -16.41 10.58 5.99
CA ARG A 95 -17.70 10.89 5.38
C ARG A 95 -17.60 12.16 4.55
N GLY A 96 -18.13 12.12 3.35
CA GLY A 96 -18.41 13.31 2.54
C GLY A 96 -19.79 13.90 2.85
N ILE A 97 -20.10 15.08 2.34
CA ILE A 97 -21.41 15.72 2.45
C ILE A 97 -22.45 14.81 1.76
N GLY A 98 -23.51 14.44 2.49
CA GLY A 98 -24.60 13.60 1.95
C GLY A 98 -24.27 12.12 1.75
N SER A 99 -23.10 11.65 2.19
CA SER A 99 -22.73 10.23 2.11
C SER A 99 -22.74 9.55 3.48
N ILE A 100 -22.91 8.23 3.48
CA ILE A 100 -22.73 7.41 4.68
C ILE A 100 -21.25 7.34 5.06
N PRO A 101 -20.89 7.11 6.33
CA PRO A 101 -19.52 6.83 6.72
C PRO A 101 -18.93 5.61 6.01
N MET A 102 -17.64 5.65 5.71
CA MET A 102 -16.91 4.56 5.10
C MET A 102 -15.51 4.46 5.73
N PRO A 103 -14.92 3.25 5.82
CA PRO A 103 -13.58 3.09 6.34
C PRO A 103 -12.53 3.79 5.46
N SER A 104 -11.60 4.50 6.10
CA SER A 104 -10.47 5.15 5.44
C SER A 104 -9.26 5.19 6.36
N ASN A 105 -8.08 5.06 5.79
CA ASN A 105 -6.85 5.18 6.56
C ASN A 105 -6.47 6.65 6.77
N TRP A 106 -5.83 6.91 7.89
CA TRP A 106 -5.23 8.21 8.23
C TRP A 106 -3.81 8.34 7.67
N ASN A 107 -2.86 8.85 8.45
CA ASN A 107 -1.47 8.91 8.00
C ASN A 107 -0.83 7.53 8.09
N ILE A 108 -0.27 7.07 7.01
CA ILE A 108 0.34 5.75 6.87
C ILE A 108 1.84 5.89 6.67
N SER A 109 2.62 5.05 7.34
CA SER A 109 4.04 4.86 7.08
C SER A 109 4.38 3.39 6.89
N LEU A 110 5.14 3.10 5.84
CA LEU A 110 5.82 1.81 5.66
C LEU A 110 7.23 1.94 6.23
N THR A 111 7.74 0.91 6.88
CA THR A 111 9.13 0.85 7.36
C THR A 111 10.11 1.19 6.25
N ASP A 112 11.03 2.11 6.51
CA ASP A 112 12.11 2.46 5.58
C ASP A 112 13.14 1.31 5.51
N GLY A 113 13.76 1.16 4.35
CA GLY A 113 14.90 0.28 4.17
C GLY A 113 16.21 0.92 4.64
N THR A 114 17.29 0.19 4.45
CA THR A 114 18.65 0.67 4.80
C THR A 114 19.40 1.21 3.58
N LYS A 115 19.04 0.77 2.37
CA LYS A 115 19.68 1.14 1.11
C LYS A 115 19.01 2.36 0.46
N SER A 116 19.79 3.17 -0.21
CA SER A 116 19.29 4.25 -1.07
C SER A 116 18.64 3.68 -2.35
N GLN A 117 17.85 4.51 -3.04
CA GLN A 117 17.30 4.12 -4.35
C GLN A 117 18.42 3.74 -5.34
N SER A 118 19.55 4.45 -5.34
CA SER A 118 20.68 4.15 -6.23
C SER A 118 21.35 2.80 -5.92
N GLU A 119 21.42 2.41 -4.66
CA GLU A 119 21.91 1.09 -4.26
C GLU A 119 20.94 -0.02 -4.66
N LEU A 120 19.62 0.22 -4.53
CA LEU A 120 18.62 -0.75 -5.01
C LEU A 120 18.62 -0.90 -6.54
N LEU A 121 18.93 0.16 -7.31
CA LEU A 121 19.12 0.05 -8.76
C LEU A 121 20.33 -0.81 -9.10
N LYS A 122 21.42 -0.71 -8.35
CA LYS A 122 22.61 -1.57 -8.51
C LYS A 122 22.29 -3.03 -8.16
N ASP A 123 21.55 -3.26 -7.07
CA ASP A 123 21.11 -4.62 -6.69
C ASP A 123 20.18 -5.23 -7.76
N MET A 124 19.32 -4.42 -8.38
CA MET A 124 18.45 -4.86 -9.48
C MET A 124 19.24 -5.25 -10.72
N GLY A 125 20.33 -4.57 -11.00
CA GLY A 125 21.18 -4.79 -12.17
C GLY A 125 20.51 -4.42 -13.49
N CYS A 126 19.43 -5.12 -13.87
CA CYS A 126 18.66 -4.87 -15.09
C CYS A 126 17.16 -4.83 -14.77
N GLY A 127 16.45 -3.85 -15.32
CA GLY A 127 15.01 -3.70 -15.09
C GLY A 127 14.46 -2.33 -15.46
N ILE A 128 13.39 -1.91 -14.79
CA ILE A 128 12.70 -0.65 -15.08
C ILE A 128 12.57 0.20 -13.82
N LEU A 129 13.04 1.44 -13.89
CA LEU A 129 12.69 2.48 -12.93
C LEU A 129 11.36 3.12 -13.34
N VAL A 130 10.26 2.66 -12.76
CA VAL A 130 8.91 3.17 -13.06
C VAL A 130 8.72 4.55 -12.44
N THR A 131 8.38 5.54 -13.25
CA THR A 131 8.11 6.93 -12.82
C THR A 131 6.64 7.29 -12.91
N SER A 132 5.91 6.71 -13.85
CA SER A 132 4.48 6.94 -14.06
C SER A 132 3.73 5.64 -14.31
N MET A 133 2.46 5.62 -13.94
CA MET A 133 1.57 4.46 -14.14
C MET A 133 0.21 4.94 -14.64
N ILE A 134 -0.33 4.24 -15.63
CA ILE A 134 -1.61 4.53 -16.29
C ILE A 134 -2.56 3.34 -16.11
N GLY A 135 -3.85 3.64 -16.01
CA GLY A 135 -4.87 2.62 -15.81
C GLY A 135 -4.87 2.03 -14.39
N SER A 136 -5.78 1.12 -14.12
CA SER A 136 -5.94 0.48 -12.81
C SER A 136 -6.66 -0.86 -12.94
N ALA A 137 -6.20 -1.73 -13.83
CA ALA A 137 -6.75 -3.09 -13.93
C ALA A 137 -6.22 -3.94 -12.75
N ILE A 138 -7.02 -3.98 -11.68
CA ILE A 138 -6.74 -4.78 -10.49
C ILE A 138 -7.99 -5.56 -10.16
N ASN A 139 -7.85 -6.87 -10.04
CA ASN A 139 -8.92 -7.72 -9.56
C ASN A 139 -8.93 -7.68 -8.02
N PRO A 140 -9.95 -7.10 -7.38
CA PRO A 140 -9.99 -6.98 -5.93
C PRO A 140 -10.13 -8.34 -5.21
N ASN A 141 -10.61 -9.38 -5.88
CA ASN A 141 -10.81 -10.70 -5.28
C ASN A 141 -9.57 -11.60 -5.35
N THR A 142 -8.78 -11.47 -6.41
CA THR A 142 -7.60 -12.33 -6.63
C THR A 142 -6.28 -11.61 -6.39
N GLY A 143 -6.28 -10.29 -6.43
CA GLY A 143 -5.05 -9.48 -6.35
C GLY A 143 -4.28 -9.41 -7.67
N ASP A 144 -4.84 -9.89 -8.78
CA ASP A 144 -4.20 -9.77 -10.09
C ASP A 144 -4.09 -8.30 -10.48
N TYR A 145 -2.92 -7.97 -10.96
CA TYR A 145 -2.47 -6.60 -11.20
C TYR A 145 -1.94 -6.46 -12.62
N SER A 146 -2.46 -5.50 -13.36
CA SER A 146 -1.95 -5.14 -14.68
C SER A 146 -2.11 -3.64 -14.90
N ARG A 147 -1.01 -2.95 -15.22
CA ARG A 147 -1.03 -1.50 -15.44
C ARG A 147 -0.06 -1.07 -16.52
N GLY A 148 -0.47 -0.08 -17.29
CA GLY A 148 0.44 0.67 -18.14
C GLY A 148 1.48 1.42 -17.30
N ALA A 149 2.72 1.43 -17.75
CA ALA A 149 3.82 2.10 -17.08
C ALA A 149 4.72 2.84 -18.07
N SER A 150 5.37 3.88 -17.57
CA SER A 150 6.48 4.55 -18.23
C SER A 150 7.57 4.86 -17.22
N GLY A 151 8.79 5.00 -17.69
CA GLY A 151 9.94 5.22 -16.82
C GLY A 151 11.25 5.18 -17.57
N PHE A 152 12.24 4.54 -16.99
CA PHE A 152 13.59 4.43 -17.57
C PHE A 152 14.04 2.98 -17.56
N TRP A 153 14.68 2.55 -18.64
CA TRP A 153 15.43 1.30 -18.67
C TRP A 153 16.66 1.43 -17.80
N VAL A 154 16.94 0.39 -17.03
CA VAL A 154 18.13 0.29 -16.17
C VAL A 154 18.92 -0.91 -16.61
N GLU A 155 20.23 -0.72 -16.82
CA GLU A 155 21.17 -1.77 -17.17
C GLU A 155 22.46 -1.58 -16.36
N ASN A 156 23.00 -2.66 -15.83
CA ASN A 156 24.15 -2.64 -14.92
C ASN A 156 23.96 -1.70 -13.69
N GLY A 157 22.71 -1.54 -13.25
CA GLY A 157 22.37 -0.64 -12.15
C GLY A 157 22.34 0.84 -12.48
N GLU A 158 22.49 1.21 -13.75
CA GLU A 158 22.48 2.59 -14.24
C GLU A 158 21.30 2.88 -15.15
N VAL A 159 20.72 4.07 -14.99
CA VAL A 159 19.62 4.56 -15.83
C VAL A 159 20.14 4.86 -17.24
N GLN A 160 19.57 4.24 -18.27
CA GLN A 160 20.02 4.35 -19.66
C GLN A 160 19.15 5.31 -20.47
N TYR A 161 17.93 4.92 -20.80
CA TYR A 161 17.03 5.68 -21.69
C TYR A 161 15.59 5.62 -21.20
N PRO A 162 14.76 6.62 -21.55
CA PRO A 162 13.35 6.60 -21.22
C PRO A 162 12.59 5.54 -22.03
N ILE A 163 11.62 4.92 -21.39
CA ILE A 163 10.70 3.96 -22.00
C ILE A 163 9.25 4.31 -21.67
N SER A 164 8.36 4.05 -22.60
CA SER A 164 6.92 4.27 -22.45
C SER A 164 6.14 3.09 -23.04
N GLU A 165 4.82 3.12 -22.86
CA GLU A 165 3.90 2.13 -23.44
C GLU A 165 4.17 0.68 -22.98
N LEU A 166 4.66 0.53 -21.77
CA LEU A 166 4.87 -0.77 -21.15
C LEU A 166 3.62 -1.20 -20.36
N THR A 167 3.44 -2.50 -20.26
CA THR A 167 2.52 -3.10 -19.28
C THR A 167 3.33 -3.87 -18.25
N ILE A 168 3.07 -3.58 -16.99
CA ILE A 168 3.58 -4.37 -15.86
C ILE A 168 2.44 -5.19 -15.29
N ALA A 169 2.66 -6.50 -15.12
CA ALA A 169 1.65 -7.43 -14.65
C ALA A 169 2.21 -8.36 -13.57
N GLY A 170 1.35 -8.76 -12.64
CA GLY A 170 1.70 -9.66 -11.54
C GLY A 170 0.53 -9.92 -10.62
N ASN A 171 0.81 -10.47 -9.45
CA ASN A 171 -0.18 -10.63 -8.38
C ASN A 171 0.28 -9.88 -7.13
N LEU A 172 -0.60 -9.03 -6.57
CA LEU A 172 -0.29 -8.15 -5.44
C LEU A 172 0.18 -8.92 -4.21
N SER A 173 -0.37 -10.11 -3.95
CA SER A 173 0.05 -10.95 -2.82
C SER A 173 1.51 -11.38 -2.96
N HIS A 174 1.94 -11.73 -4.17
CA HIS A 174 3.32 -12.12 -4.44
C HIS A 174 4.26 -10.90 -4.43
N MET A 175 3.88 -9.86 -5.17
CA MET A 175 4.67 -8.62 -5.27
C MET A 175 4.97 -8.02 -3.89
N LEU A 176 3.99 -8.00 -2.99
CA LEU A 176 4.14 -7.39 -1.66
C LEU A 176 5.02 -8.21 -0.72
N ARG A 177 5.08 -9.52 -0.88
CA ARG A 177 5.95 -10.39 -0.07
C ARG A 177 7.42 -10.30 -0.43
N THR A 178 7.74 -9.74 -1.59
CA THR A 178 9.13 -9.64 -2.11
C THR A 178 9.63 -8.20 -2.17
N ILE A 179 8.87 -7.21 -1.68
CA ILE A 179 9.30 -5.81 -1.72
C ILE A 179 10.55 -5.57 -0.87
N ILE A 180 11.44 -4.76 -1.42
CA ILE A 180 12.60 -4.22 -0.71
C ILE A 180 12.48 -2.70 -0.71
N PRO A 181 12.28 -2.05 0.45
CA PRO A 181 12.17 -0.60 0.54
C PRO A 181 13.53 0.07 0.51
N ALA A 182 13.58 1.26 -0.08
CA ALA A 182 14.69 2.20 0.06
C ALA A 182 14.58 3.01 1.36
N ASN A 183 15.53 3.91 1.60
CA ASN A 183 15.55 4.84 2.74
C ASN A 183 15.13 6.27 2.35
N ASP A 184 14.41 6.45 1.24
CA ASP A 184 14.08 7.74 0.62
C ASP A 184 12.65 8.23 0.90
N ALA A 185 12.01 7.76 1.95
CA ALA A 185 10.62 8.13 2.26
C ALA A 185 10.49 9.60 2.65
N ARG A 186 9.48 10.26 2.09
CA ARG A 186 9.18 11.67 2.38
C ARG A 186 8.32 11.78 3.62
N GLN A 187 8.91 12.23 4.73
CA GLN A 187 8.26 12.25 6.05
C GLN A 187 7.14 13.30 6.22
N TYR A 188 7.05 14.31 5.35
CA TYR A 188 6.10 15.42 5.46
C TYR A 188 4.72 15.18 4.80
N ILE A 189 4.52 14.02 4.21
CA ILE A 189 3.26 13.64 3.54
C ILE A 189 2.47 12.62 4.36
N SER A 190 1.16 12.49 4.10
CA SER A 190 0.30 11.55 4.83
C SER A 190 0.59 10.08 4.53
N ARG A 191 1.11 9.77 3.34
CA ARG A 191 1.52 8.41 2.96
C ARG A 191 3.03 8.34 2.78
N VAL A 192 3.72 7.99 3.85
CA VAL A 192 5.16 7.82 3.88
C VAL A 192 5.51 6.44 3.35
N VAL A 193 5.91 6.38 2.09
CA VAL A 193 6.28 5.14 1.41
C VAL A 193 7.57 5.41 0.63
N PRO A 194 8.67 4.71 0.93
CA PRO A 194 9.93 4.83 0.21
C PRO A 194 9.83 4.27 -1.21
N SER A 195 10.87 4.42 -2.00
CA SER A 195 11.01 3.67 -3.26
C SER A 195 11.04 2.17 -2.95
N LEU A 196 10.43 1.37 -3.82
CA LEU A 196 10.30 -0.08 -3.63
C LEU A 196 10.92 -0.79 -4.81
N LEU A 197 11.84 -1.71 -4.54
CA LEU A 197 12.27 -2.72 -5.50
C LEU A 197 11.32 -3.92 -5.40
N ILE A 198 10.88 -4.42 -6.54
CA ILE A 198 9.98 -5.57 -6.66
C ILE A 198 10.54 -6.49 -7.71
N ASP A 199 10.73 -7.74 -7.36
CA ASP A 199 11.21 -8.78 -8.27
C ASP A 199 10.07 -9.66 -8.78
N GLY A 200 10.29 -10.38 -9.88
CA GLY A 200 9.36 -11.36 -10.41
C GLY A 200 8.11 -10.79 -11.10
N ILE A 201 8.15 -9.52 -11.55
CA ILE A 201 7.04 -8.89 -12.30
C ILE A 201 7.21 -9.18 -13.80
N THR A 202 6.12 -9.51 -14.46
CA THR A 202 6.09 -9.60 -15.92
C THR A 202 6.02 -8.21 -16.53
N ILE A 203 6.91 -7.94 -17.47
CA ILE A 203 6.99 -6.71 -18.24
C ILE A 203 6.71 -7.07 -19.71
N ALA A 204 5.74 -6.41 -20.32
CA ALA A 204 5.41 -6.53 -21.72
C ALA A 204 5.35 -5.12 -22.34
N GLY A 205 5.92 -4.98 -23.51
CA GLY A 205 5.93 -3.75 -24.30
C GLY A 205 6.63 -4.02 -25.62
N SER A 206 6.38 -3.20 -26.61
CA SER A 206 7.04 -3.21 -27.92
C SER A 206 8.27 -2.33 -27.91
#